data_449515da5b0a7931537a437b43c74bcf
#
_entry.id   449515da5b0a7931537a437b43c74bcf
#
_cell.length_a   1.000
_cell.length_b   1.000
_cell.length_c   1.000
_cell.angle_alpha   90.00
_cell.angle_beta   90.00
_cell.angle_gamma   90.00
#
_symmetry.space_group_name_H-M   'P 1'
#
loop_
_entity.id
_entity.type
_entity.pdbx_description
1 polymer ?
#
loop_
_entity_poly.entity_id
_entity_poly.type
_entity_poly.pdbx_seq_one_letter_code
_entity_poly.pdbx_strand_id
1 'polypeptide(L)'
;LHYFQGSLEFRVRQGKQRGGVILADKARKQISILGGVLLVLVGVRYWLDRYELLSGDIKFKGQTTTGAGYTSANVLIPAKLLLTVIAVLCAIAFFVSFVVKDLRVPALATAIMLIGEVAVGGVLPWAVEQLSVKPNKANKEAEFIARNIKATRFAYNLRDDNLTVMPSFGKENAPAPQPGGKGVASTLSNIRLLDPNVLSPAFTQSKQLRSFYGFPDTLTIDRYHVGNELQDYVVAVREINPSALSGNQTDWINRHTVYTHGNGIVMAPANTVDAIVTDAGDRGGNPKYEVYDLQSLAAKQGQQHTTANNGTAHLDLREPRVYYGPLIAKQDPDYALVKTAGDSQEYDVEGENYTYQGKGGVHAGGFANRLAYAIEYHELNFILSNLINGNTKILLNRDPRARVEAVAPWLTADTSAYPTVIDGHIKWIVDAYTTLDSLPYAQKINLGEVDTDSQTARREWSPTMKQVSYLRNSVKAVVDAYDGTVQLYSFDEKDPVLRAWKGVFPGLVKEKSEMSEQLRQHIRYPEDMFKVQREILSLIHISEPTRRTPI
;
A
#
# COMPACT_ATOMS: atom_id res chain seq x y z
N LEU A 1 9.85 -11.24 49.62
CA LEU A 1 9.04 -10.62 50.69
C LEU A 1 8.85 -11.62 51.84
N HIS A 2 8.33 -12.82 51.64
CA HIS A 2 8.12 -13.84 52.67
C HIS A 2 9.39 -14.32 53.39
N TYR A 3 10.54 -14.35 52.71
CA TYR A 3 11.85 -14.64 53.32
C TYR A 3 12.22 -13.55 54.34
N PHE A 4 12.11 -12.28 53.95
CA PHE A 4 12.42 -11.14 54.81
C PHE A 4 11.44 -10.98 55.98
N GLN A 5 10.21 -11.50 55.86
CA GLN A 5 9.20 -11.47 56.94
C GLN A 5 9.25 -12.69 57.86
N GLY A 6 10.27 -13.57 57.75
CA GLY A 6 10.40 -14.77 58.55
C GLY A 6 9.31 -15.83 58.31
N SER A 7 8.56 -15.70 57.18
CA SER A 7 7.49 -16.64 56.83
C SER A 7 8.00 -17.86 56.06
N LEU A 8 9.29 -17.86 55.67
CA LEU A 8 10.04 -18.91 55.01
C LEU A 8 11.25 -19.26 55.83
N GLU A 9 11.27 -20.47 56.44
CA GLU A 9 12.40 -20.99 57.17
C GLU A 9 12.96 -22.22 56.47
N PHE A 10 14.28 -22.15 56.15
CA PHE A 10 15.01 -23.29 55.66
C PHE A 10 15.59 -24.10 56.81
N ARG A 11 15.04 -25.29 57.10
CA ARG A 11 15.58 -26.19 58.09
C ARG A 11 16.69 -27.02 57.50
N VAL A 12 17.94 -26.77 57.83
CA VAL A 12 19.09 -27.58 57.48
C VAL A 12 19.02 -28.90 58.25
N ARG A 13 19.32 -29.99 57.59
CA ARG A 13 19.30 -31.37 58.15
C ARG A 13 20.28 -31.46 59.30
N GLN A 14 19.78 -31.57 60.54
CA GLN A 14 20.54 -31.97 61.70
C GLN A 14 20.06 -33.35 62.16
N GLY A 15 20.90 -34.40 62.01
CA GLY A 15 20.60 -35.77 62.39
C GLY A 15 19.60 -36.50 61.48
N LYS A 16 18.78 -37.43 62.07
CA LYS A 16 17.82 -38.28 61.35
C LYS A 16 16.55 -37.54 60.85
N GLN A 17 16.36 -36.25 61.10
CA GLN A 17 15.18 -35.52 60.60
C GLN A 17 15.42 -34.98 59.18
N ARG A 18 14.41 -35.16 58.30
CA ARG A 18 14.45 -34.66 56.90
C ARG A 18 14.46 -33.13 56.90
N GLY A 19 15.48 -32.52 56.34
CA GLY A 19 15.51 -31.11 56.04
C GLY A 19 14.37 -30.75 55.07
N GLY A 20 13.77 -29.55 55.20
CA GLY A 20 12.69 -29.07 54.37
C GLY A 20 12.42 -27.62 54.53
N VAL A 21 11.62 -27.05 53.64
CA VAL A 21 11.12 -25.66 53.72
C VAL A 21 9.83 -25.68 54.52
N ILE A 22 9.79 -24.94 55.63
CA ILE A 22 8.58 -24.72 56.43
C ILE A 22 7.95 -23.40 55.98
N LEU A 23 6.74 -23.50 55.45
CA LEU A 23 5.93 -22.32 55.06
C LEU A 23 4.93 -21.98 56.15
N ALA A 24 4.91 -20.73 56.57
CA ALA A 24 3.87 -20.22 57.44
C ALA A 24 2.49 -20.27 56.75
N ASP A 25 1.41 -20.48 57.56
CA ASP A 25 0.05 -20.61 57.01
C ASP A 25 -0.39 -19.45 56.11
N LYS A 26 0.02 -18.22 56.44
CA LYS A 26 -0.28 -17.04 55.62
C LYS A 26 0.42 -17.09 54.29
N ALA A 27 1.71 -17.45 54.24
CA ALA A 27 2.49 -17.57 53.00
C ALA A 27 1.94 -18.67 52.10
N ARG A 28 1.58 -19.83 52.67
CA ARG A 28 0.97 -20.94 51.94
C ARG A 28 -0.35 -20.55 51.29
N LYS A 29 -1.27 -19.91 52.05
CA LYS A 29 -2.54 -19.45 51.49
C LYS A 29 -2.35 -18.48 50.34
N GLN A 30 -1.41 -17.54 50.46
CA GLN A 30 -1.09 -16.59 49.42
C GLN A 30 -0.53 -17.26 48.20
N ILE A 31 0.40 -18.21 48.36
CA ILE A 31 0.96 -19.00 47.23
C ILE A 31 -0.14 -19.83 46.57
N SER A 32 -1.05 -20.43 47.32
CA SER A 32 -2.17 -21.20 46.77
C SER A 32 -3.10 -20.35 45.90
N ILE A 33 -3.46 -19.15 46.34
CA ILE A 33 -4.32 -18.25 45.58
C ILE A 33 -3.59 -17.71 44.35
N LEU A 34 -2.38 -17.18 44.51
CA LEU A 34 -1.60 -16.61 43.41
C LEU A 34 -1.23 -17.67 42.37
N GLY A 35 -0.81 -18.88 42.80
CA GLY A 35 -0.53 -20.00 41.95
C GLY A 35 -1.77 -20.47 41.15
N GLY A 36 -2.92 -20.55 41.85
CA GLY A 36 -4.19 -20.87 41.19
C GLY A 36 -4.57 -19.85 40.11
N VAL A 37 -4.52 -18.55 40.45
CA VAL A 37 -4.80 -17.48 39.48
C VAL A 37 -3.82 -17.50 38.29
N LEU A 38 -2.53 -17.65 38.58
CA LEU A 38 -1.51 -17.76 37.52
C LEU A 38 -1.80 -18.91 36.56
N LEU A 39 -2.17 -20.08 37.08
CA LEU A 39 -2.46 -21.25 36.24
C LEU A 39 -3.77 -21.11 35.46
N VAL A 40 -4.77 -20.38 35.98
CA VAL A 40 -5.94 -20.01 35.19
C VAL A 40 -5.52 -19.13 34.00
N LEU A 41 -4.66 -18.13 34.22
CA LEU A 41 -4.15 -17.28 33.15
C LEU A 41 -3.33 -18.07 32.11
N VAL A 42 -2.49 -19.02 32.57
CA VAL A 42 -1.75 -19.93 31.69
C VAL A 42 -2.71 -20.82 30.89
N GLY A 43 -3.78 -21.30 31.51
CA GLY A 43 -4.83 -22.08 30.81
C GLY A 43 -5.52 -21.24 29.72
N VAL A 44 -5.88 -19.99 30.02
CA VAL A 44 -6.45 -19.05 29.03
C VAL A 44 -5.45 -18.80 27.90
N ARG A 45 -4.17 -18.61 28.21
CA ARG A 45 -3.11 -18.45 27.21
C ARG A 45 -3.05 -19.66 26.28
N TYR A 46 -2.96 -20.90 26.79
CA TYR A 46 -2.94 -22.11 25.95
C TYR A 46 -4.21 -22.24 25.10
N TRP A 47 -5.35 -21.83 25.62
CA TRP A 47 -6.60 -21.84 24.88
C TRP A 47 -6.59 -20.83 23.71
N LEU A 48 -6.00 -19.64 23.90
CA LEU A 48 -5.84 -18.62 22.86
C LEU A 48 -4.74 -18.98 21.85
N ASP A 49 -3.62 -19.56 22.31
CA ASP A 49 -2.50 -20.00 21.44
C ASP A 49 -2.94 -20.92 20.28
N ARG A 50 -4.06 -21.62 20.41
CA ARG A 50 -4.64 -22.44 19.33
C ARG A 50 -5.03 -21.60 18.12
N TYR A 51 -5.51 -20.40 18.36
CA TYR A 51 -5.92 -19.49 17.28
C TYR A 51 -4.72 -18.80 16.65
N GLU A 52 -3.67 -18.54 17.42
CA GLU A 52 -2.41 -18.00 16.91
C GLU A 52 -1.75 -18.94 15.88
N LEU A 53 -1.92 -20.26 16.02
CA LEU A 53 -1.44 -21.24 15.02
C LEU A 53 -2.08 -21.07 13.63
N LEU A 54 -3.24 -20.41 13.52
CA LEU A 54 -3.88 -20.11 12.23
C LEU A 54 -3.25 -18.91 11.52
N SER A 55 -2.62 -18.00 12.26
CA SER A 55 -1.91 -16.83 11.73
C SER A 55 -0.39 -17.01 11.72
N GLY A 56 0.12 -18.14 12.23
CA GLY A 56 1.53 -18.47 12.25
C GLY A 56 2.14 -18.59 10.85
N ASP A 57 3.39 -18.18 10.72
CA ASP A 57 4.13 -18.24 9.46
C ASP A 57 4.70 -19.63 9.22
N ILE A 58 4.37 -20.22 8.07
CA ILE A 58 4.94 -21.46 7.57
C ILE A 58 5.86 -21.15 6.40
N LYS A 59 7.14 -21.52 6.51
CA LYS A 59 8.11 -21.38 5.42
C LYS A 59 8.15 -22.62 4.55
N PHE A 60 7.90 -22.48 3.27
CA PHE A 60 7.98 -23.54 2.28
C PHE A 60 8.77 -23.09 1.06
N LYS A 61 9.92 -23.73 0.79
CA LYS A 61 10.82 -23.42 -0.35
C LYS A 61 11.11 -21.92 -0.53
N GLY A 62 11.37 -21.20 0.55
CA GLY A 62 11.65 -19.75 0.53
C GLY A 62 10.41 -18.85 0.56
N GLN A 63 9.21 -19.42 0.43
CA GLN A 63 7.95 -18.68 0.53
C GLN A 63 7.40 -18.73 1.94
N THR A 64 6.77 -17.66 2.37
CA THR A 64 6.09 -17.59 3.66
C THR A 64 4.57 -17.60 3.42
N THR A 65 3.91 -18.63 3.96
CA THR A 65 2.45 -18.71 4.00
C THR A 65 1.99 -18.62 5.44
N THR A 66 0.82 -18.06 5.67
CA THR A 66 0.18 -18.12 6.99
C THR A 66 -0.67 -19.36 7.11
N GLY A 67 -0.98 -19.78 8.34
CA GLY A 67 -1.93 -20.84 8.61
C GLY A 67 -1.35 -22.06 9.31
N ALA A 68 -2.17 -23.09 9.46
CA ALA A 68 -1.79 -24.35 10.10
C ALA A 68 -1.49 -25.41 9.03
N GLY A 69 -0.32 -26.07 9.13
CA GLY A 69 -0.01 -27.29 8.37
C GLY A 69 -0.51 -28.54 9.08
N TYR A 70 -0.17 -29.72 8.54
CA TYR A 70 -0.58 -31.01 9.11
C TYR A 70 -0.20 -31.17 10.58
N THR A 71 1.05 -30.87 10.93
CA THR A 71 1.57 -30.98 12.31
C THR A 71 0.84 -30.01 13.23
N SER A 72 0.61 -28.78 12.79
CA SER A 72 -0.11 -27.77 13.58
C SER A 72 -1.56 -28.19 13.84
N ALA A 73 -2.27 -28.64 12.81
CA ALA A 73 -3.69 -29.01 12.91
C ALA A 73 -3.92 -30.29 13.71
N ASN A 74 -3.09 -31.35 13.49
CA ASN A 74 -3.34 -32.65 14.04
C ASN A 74 -2.58 -32.94 15.35
N VAL A 75 -1.55 -32.13 15.66
CA VAL A 75 -0.72 -32.36 16.86
C VAL A 75 -0.74 -31.14 17.77
N LEU A 76 -0.37 -29.93 17.29
CA LEU A 76 -0.22 -28.76 18.15
C LEU A 76 -1.56 -28.23 18.69
N ILE A 77 -2.60 -28.14 17.86
CA ILE A 77 -3.92 -27.68 18.32
C ILE A 77 -4.51 -28.62 19.38
N PRO A 78 -4.55 -29.96 19.18
CA PRO A 78 -4.95 -30.90 20.24
C PRO A 78 -4.05 -30.82 21.48
N ALA A 79 -2.73 -30.67 21.29
CA ALA A 79 -1.77 -30.52 22.39
C ALA A 79 -2.05 -29.29 23.24
N LYS A 80 -2.30 -28.14 22.65
CA LYS A 80 -2.65 -26.91 23.38
C LYS A 80 -3.98 -27.05 24.12
N LEU A 81 -4.95 -27.76 23.54
CA LEU A 81 -6.21 -28.07 24.23
C LEU A 81 -5.98 -28.95 25.46
N LEU A 82 -5.16 -30.02 25.32
CA LEU A 82 -4.80 -30.88 26.42
C LEU A 82 -4.08 -30.11 27.53
N LEU A 83 -3.11 -29.27 27.16
CA LEU A 83 -2.39 -28.41 28.12
C LEU A 83 -3.33 -27.41 28.81
N THR A 84 -4.34 -26.88 28.13
CA THR A 84 -5.40 -26.05 28.73
C THR A 84 -6.13 -26.81 29.83
N VAL A 85 -6.57 -28.04 29.55
CA VAL A 85 -7.27 -28.88 30.55
C VAL A 85 -6.36 -29.16 31.73
N ILE A 86 -5.09 -29.54 31.49
CA ILE A 86 -4.11 -29.80 32.56
C ILE A 86 -3.90 -28.53 33.39
N ALA A 87 -3.75 -27.35 32.79
CA ALA A 87 -3.57 -26.10 33.52
C ALA A 87 -4.77 -25.78 34.42
N VAL A 88 -6.00 -26.02 33.95
CA VAL A 88 -7.21 -25.85 34.76
C VAL A 88 -7.24 -26.83 35.93
N LEU A 89 -6.89 -28.08 35.70
CA LEU A 89 -6.80 -29.08 36.79
C LEU A 89 -5.73 -28.70 37.83
N CYS A 90 -4.57 -28.20 37.37
CA CYS A 90 -3.53 -27.69 38.25
C CYS A 90 -4.00 -26.47 39.04
N ALA A 91 -4.73 -25.55 38.42
CA ALA A 91 -5.33 -24.39 39.12
C ALA A 91 -6.31 -24.84 40.20
N ILE A 92 -7.18 -25.81 39.90
CA ILE A 92 -8.10 -26.41 40.90
C ILE A 92 -7.30 -27.03 42.06
N ALA A 93 -6.22 -27.75 41.77
CA ALA A 93 -5.36 -28.34 42.81
C ALA A 93 -4.75 -27.27 43.74
N PHE A 94 -4.35 -26.10 43.18
CA PHE A 94 -3.90 -24.97 44.00
C PHE A 94 -5.02 -24.37 44.87
N PHE A 95 -6.22 -24.20 44.34
CA PHE A 95 -7.34 -23.71 45.13
C PHE A 95 -7.78 -24.72 46.21
N VAL A 96 -7.75 -26.01 45.93
CA VAL A 96 -8.01 -27.07 46.90
C VAL A 96 -6.93 -27.06 48.00
N SER A 97 -5.66 -26.81 47.64
CA SER A 97 -4.56 -26.76 48.62
C SER A 97 -4.69 -25.60 49.62
N PHE A 98 -5.47 -24.57 49.29
CA PHE A 98 -5.82 -23.51 50.23
C PHE A 98 -6.61 -24.08 51.45
N VAL A 99 -7.47 -25.07 51.20
CA VAL A 99 -8.30 -25.72 52.26
C VAL A 99 -7.54 -26.86 52.91
N VAL A 100 -6.95 -27.78 52.11
CA VAL A 100 -6.28 -29.00 52.57
C VAL A 100 -4.93 -28.75 53.25
N LYS A 101 -4.37 -27.53 53.06
CA LYS A 101 -3.11 -27.10 53.66
C LYS A 101 -1.87 -27.90 53.21
N ASP A 102 -1.90 -28.53 52.03
CA ASP A 102 -0.78 -29.26 51.47
C ASP A 102 -0.47 -28.75 50.05
N LEU A 103 0.76 -28.27 49.83
CA LEU A 103 1.25 -27.79 48.53
C LEU A 103 1.96 -28.86 47.69
N ARG A 104 2.12 -30.10 48.18
CA ARG A 104 2.82 -31.15 47.44
C ARG A 104 2.06 -31.56 46.19
N VAL A 105 0.74 -31.66 46.28
CA VAL A 105 -0.11 -32.07 45.16
C VAL A 105 -0.06 -31.00 44.03
N PRO A 106 -0.31 -29.71 44.29
CA PRO A 106 -0.24 -28.69 43.23
C PRO A 106 1.20 -28.53 42.67
N ALA A 107 2.23 -28.65 43.52
CA ALA A 107 3.61 -28.57 43.06
C ALA A 107 3.95 -29.74 42.09
N LEU A 108 3.53 -30.98 42.41
CA LEU A 108 3.69 -32.15 41.56
C LEU A 108 2.89 -32.00 40.26
N ALA A 109 1.64 -31.51 40.36
CA ALA A 109 0.80 -31.28 39.18
C ALA A 109 1.41 -30.23 38.23
N THR A 110 1.97 -29.15 38.78
CA THR A 110 2.67 -28.12 37.99
C THR A 110 3.94 -28.68 37.34
N ALA A 111 4.71 -29.50 38.05
CA ALA A 111 5.88 -30.16 37.48
C ALA A 111 5.50 -31.10 36.30
N ILE A 112 4.43 -31.89 36.45
CA ILE A 112 3.88 -32.73 35.36
C ILE A 112 3.41 -31.88 34.21
N MET A 113 2.76 -30.74 34.46
CA MET A 113 2.32 -29.81 33.43
C MET A 113 3.52 -29.25 32.63
N LEU A 114 4.61 -28.84 33.30
CA LEU A 114 5.83 -28.33 32.63
C LEU A 114 6.52 -29.43 31.81
N ILE A 115 6.59 -30.65 32.32
CA ILE A 115 7.09 -31.79 31.56
C ILE A 115 6.18 -32.08 30.35
N GLY A 116 4.87 -32.02 30.55
CA GLY A 116 3.87 -32.16 29.49
C GLY A 116 4.00 -31.08 28.40
N GLU A 117 4.29 -29.85 28.76
CA GLU A 117 4.52 -28.77 27.79
C GLU A 117 5.72 -29.09 26.89
N VAL A 118 6.84 -29.52 27.46
CA VAL A 118 8.03 -29.91 26.69
C VAL A 118 7.75 -31.14 25.83
N ALA A 119 7.10 -32.17 26.40
CA ALA A 119 6.83 -33.42 25.70
C ALA A 119 5.79 -33.24 24.58
N VAL A 120 4.64 -32.65 24.90
CA VAL A 120 3.50 -32.57 23.98
C VAL A 120 3.55 -31.31 23.12
N GLY A 121 4.09 -30.20 23.65
CA GLY A 121 4.25 -28.94 22.92
C GLY A 121 5.52 -28.86 22.05
N GLY A 122 6.55 -29.65 22.36
CA GLY A 122 7.85 -29.62 21.68
C GLY A 122 8.26 -30.92 21.01
N VAL A 123 8.52 -31.98 21.81
CA VAL A 123 9.10 -33.23 21.31
C VAL A 123 8.15 -33.96 20.36
N LEU A 124 6.87 -34.09 20.71
CA LEU A 124 5.88 -34.80 19.89
C LEU A 124 5.65 -34.12 18.52
N PRO A 125 5.45 -32.82 18.41
CA PRO A 125 5.34 -32.15 17.11
C PRO A 125 6.60 -32.34 16.27
N TRP A 126 7.79 -32.20 16.87
CA TRP A 126 9.06 -32.42 16.19
C TRP A 126 9.16 -33.86 15.66
N ALA A 127 8.84 -34.86 16.47
CA ALA A 127 8.88 -36.25 16.06
C ALA A 127 7.91 -36.57 14.92
N VAL A 128 6.67 -36.07 15.00
CA VAL A 128 5.67 -36.24 13.93
C VAL A 128 6.12 -35.54 12.64
N GLU A 129 6.69 -34.36 12.73
CA GLU A 129 7.22 -33.64 11.58
C GLU A 129 8.36 -34.42 10.90
N GLN A 130 9.35 -34.92 11.67
CA GLN A 130 10.51 -35.61 11.12
C GLN A 130 10.21 -37.00 10.61
N LEU A 131 9.40 -37.77 11.35
CA LEU A 131 9.21 -39.20 11.08
C LEU A 131 7.99 -39.51 10.21
N SER A 132 6.97 -38.63 10.24
CA SER A 132 5.71 -38.88 9.54
C SER A 132 5.46 -37.91 8.38
N VAL A 133 5.66 -36.58 8.61
CA VAL A 133 5.30 -35.56 7.64
C VAL A 133 6.37 -35.43 6.55
N LYS A 134 7.63 -35.20 6.92
CA LYS A 134 8.71 -35.01 5.95
C LYS A 134 8.86 -36.11 4.92
N PRO A 135 8.82 -37.43 5.29
CA PRO A 135 8.93 -38.50 4.32
C PRO A 135 7.75 -38.59 3.35
N ASN A 136 6.55 -38.14 3.78
CA ASN A 136 5.30 -38.24 3.03
C ASN A 136 4.64 -36.88 2.83
N LYS A 137 5.43 -35.83 2.67
CA LYS A 137 4.96 -34.45 2.71
C LYS A 137 3.85 -34.16 1.69
N ALA A 138 4.02 -34.63 0.45
CA ALA A 138 3.04 -34.40 -0.62
C ALA A 138 1.63 -34.90 -0.25
N ASN A 139 1.53 -36.09 0.36
CA ASN A 139 0.25 -36.68 0.73
C ASN A 139 -0.33 -36.06 2.03
N LYS A 140 0.53 -35.85 3.03
CA LYS A 140 0.09 -35.34 4.33
C LYS A 140 -0.32 -33.86 4.27
N GLU A 141 0.39 -33.05 3.48
CA GLU A 141 0.12 -31.61 3.32
C GLU A 141 -0.85 -31.30 2.18
N ALA A 142 -1.31 -32.28 1.39
CA ALA A 142 -2.14 -32.06 0.20
C ALA A 142 -3.39 -31.20 0.47
N GLU A 143 -4.09 -31.46 1.57
CA GLU A 143 -5.30 -30.70 1.95
C GLU A 143 -4.94 -29.26 2.35
N PHE A 144 -3.86 -29.07 3.10
CA PHE A 144 -3.40 -27.75 3.55
C PHE A 144 -2.88 -26.92 2.37
N ILE A 145 -2.17 -27.55 1.43
CA ILE A 145 -1.75 -26.92 0.16
C ILE A 145 -2.98 -26.47 -0.63
N ALA A 146 -4.02 -27.31 -0.73
CA ALA A 146 -5.25 -26.91 -1.41
C ALA A 146 -5.94 -25.71 -0.74
N ARG A 147 -5.95 -25.67 0.60
CA ARG A 147 -6.44 -24.51 1.36
C ARG A 147 -5.60 -23.26 1.10
N ASN A 148 -4.26 -23.40 1.07
CA ASN A 148 -3.34 -22.30 0.78
C ASN A 148 -3.58 -21.72 -0.62
N ILE A 149 -3.72 -22.58 -1.65
CA ILE A 149 -4.01 -22.15 -3.02
C ILE A 149 -5.34 -21.40 -3.07
N LYS A 150 -6.39 -21.96 -2.46
CA LYS A 150 -7.71 -21.34 -2.42
C LYS A 150 -7.71 -19.96 -1.72
N ALA A 151 -7.07 -19.88 -0.55
CA ALA A 151 -6.97 -18.66 0.22
C ALA A 151 -6.12 -17.60 -0.49
N THR A 152 -5.00 -18.00 -1.09
CA THR A 152 -4.14 -17.10 -1.88
C THR A 152 -4.86 -16.57 -3.11
N ARG A 153 -5.54 -17.41 -3.86
CA ARG A 153 -6.37 -16.96 -5.01
C ARG A 153 -7.46 -15.99 -4.58
N PHE A 154 -8.10 -16.26 -3.44
CA PHE A 154 -9.08 -15.33 -2.87
C PHE A 154 -8.43 -14.01 -2.47
N ALA A 155 -7.29 -14.04 -1.80
CA ALA A 155 -6.59 -12.88 -1.26
C ALA A 155 -6.17 -11.87 -2.35
N TYR A 156 -5.71 -12.38 -3.49
CA TYR A 156 -5.16 -11.59 -4.59
C TYR A 156 -6.10 -11.49 -5.81
N ASN A 157 -7.38 -11.75 -5.61
CA ASN A 157 -8.41 -11.66 -6.65
C ASN A 157 -8.19 -12.55 -7.89
N LEU A 158 -7.60 -13.74 -7.69
CA LEU A 158 -7.28 -14.72 -8.74
C LEU A 158 -8.25 -15.92 -8.74
N ARG A 159 -9.49 -15.71 -8.31
CA ARG A 159 -10.51 -16.77 -8.32
C ARG A 159 -10.94 -17.08 -9.76
N ASP A 160 -11.53 -18.26 -9.94
CA ASP A 160 -11.94 -18.76 -11.27
C ASP A 160 -13.01 -17.88 -11.94
N ASP A 161 -13.75 -17.06 -11.16
CA ASP A 161 -14.69 -16.06 -11.67
C ASP A 161 -14.01 -14.80 -12.24
N ASN A 162 -12.74 -14.56 -11.89
CA ASN A 162 -11.96 -13.40 -12.32
C ASN A 162 -10.76 -13.75 -13.20
N LEU A 163 -10.42 -15.04 -13.32
CA LEU A 163 -9.27 -15.52 -14.09
C LEU A 163 -9.70 -16.58 -15.09
N THR A 164 -9.55 -16.30 -16.38
CA THR A 164 -9.77 -17.27 -17.45
C THR A 164 -8.44 -17.82 -17.93
N VAL A 165 -8.24 -19.13 -17.78
CA VAL A 165 -7.05 -19.82 -18.30
C VAL A 165 -7.31 -20.26 -19.74
N MET A 166 -6.47 -19.82 -20.66
CA MET A 166 -6.52 -20.20 -22.09
C MET A 166 -5.41 -21.23 -22.40
N PRO A 167 -5.63 -22.53 -22.22
CA PRO A 167 -4.58 -23.54 -22.36
C PRO A 167 -4.08 -23.73 -23.80
N SER A 168 -4.83 -23.22 -24.77
CA SER A 168 -4.51 -23.34 -26.21
C SER A 168 -3.98 -22.06 -26.83
N PHE A 169 -3.74 -21.00 -26.02
CA PHE A 169 -3.23 -19.74 -26.53
C PHE A 169 -1.82 -19.93 -27.11
N GLY A 170 -1.64 -19.54 -28.39
CA GLY A 170 -0.36 -19.70 -29.10
C GLY A 170 -0.10 -21.07 -29.73
N LYS A 171 -1.06 -22.01 -29.72
CA LYS A 171 -0.97 -23.22 -30.56
C LYS A 171 -1.21 -22.87 -32.02
N GLU A 172 -0.45 -23.55 -32.90
CA GLU A 172 -0.26 -23.26 -34.35
C GLU A 172 -1.52 -23.17 -35.22
N ASN A 173 -2.70 -23.45 -34.71
CA ASN A 173 -3.93 -23.48 -35.49
C ASN A 173 -4.78 -22.19 -35.44
N ALA A 174 -4.29 -21.13 -34.81
CA ALA A 174 -4.93 -19.82 -34.96
C ALA A 174 -4.51 -19.25 -36.32
N PRO A 175 -5.47 -18.91 -37.24
CA PRO A 175 -5.11 -18.28 -38.48
C PRO A 175 -4.31 -17.01 -38.19
N ALA A 176 -3.19 -16.84 -38.90
CA ALA A 176 -2.38 -15.64 -38.78
C ALA A 176 -3.28 -14.41 -38.96
N PRO A 177 -3.12 -13.36 -38.14
CA PRO A 177 -3.90 -12.14 -38.32
C PRO A 177 -3.69 -11.61 -39.71
N GLN A 178 -4.77 -11.50 -40.49
CA GLN A 178 -4.66 -10.97 -41.87
C GLN A 178 -4.42 -9.45 -41.83
N PRO A 179 -3.46 -8.92 -42.56
CA PRO A 179 -3.30 -7.46 -42.70
C PRO A 179 -4.63 -6.84 -43.17
N GLY A 180 -5.12 -5.85 -42.46
CA GLY A 180 -6.40 -5.18 -42.74
C GLY A 180 -7.65 -5.73 -42.02
N GLY A 181 -7.54 -6.81 -41.23
CA GLY A 181 -8.63 -7.27 -40.37
C GLY A 181 -8.90 -6.27 -39.23
N LYS A 182 -10.19 -6.07 -38.87
CA LYS A 182 -10.57 -5.10 -37.81
C LYS A 182 -9.83 -5.28 -36.48
N GLY A 183 -9.51 -6.51 -36.10
CA GLY A 183 -8.73 -6.80 -34.89
C GLY A 183 -7.25 -6.44 -35.00
N VAL A 184 -6.68 -6.51 -36.20
CA VAL A 184 -5.28 -6.15 -36.46
C VAL A 184 -5.10 -4.62 -36.44
N ALA A 185 -6.03 -3.89 -37.03
CA ALA A 185 -5.98 -2.43 -37.07
C ALA A 185 -6.01 -1.85 -35.65
N SER A 186 -6.93 -2.32 -34.77
CA SER A 186 -7.00 -1.89 -33.39
C SER A 186 -5.78 -2.31 -32.55
N THR A 187 -5.15 -3.44 -32.87
CA THR A 187 -3.91 -3.85 -32.21
C THR A 187 -2.74 -2.97 -32.66
N LEU A 188 -2.62 -2.70 -33.96
CA LEU A 188 -1.54 -1.86 -34.48
C LEU A 188 -1.63 -0.41 -34.00
N SER A 189 -2.86 0.15 -33.86
CA SER A 189 -3.07 1.50 -33.35
C SER A 189 -2.69 1.66 -31.87
N ASN A 190 -2.60 0.54 -31.14
CA ASN A 190 -2.26 0.53 -29.71
C ASN A 190 -0.92 -0.18 -29.40
N ILE A 191 -0.13 -0.55 -30.41
CA ILE A 191 1.25 -1.01 -30.19
C ILE A 191 2.09 0.15 -29.68
N ARG A 192 2.55 0.03 -28.45
CA ARG A 192 3.37 1.04 -27.80
C ARG A 192 4.78 1.07 -28.40
N LEU A 193 5.16 2.19 -28.98
CA LEU A 193 6.53 2.49 -29.41
C LEU A 193 7.27 3.34 -28.37
N LEU A 194 6.55 4.21 -27.67
CA LEU A 194 7.08 5.10 -26.67
C LEU A 194 7.01 4.44 -25.27
N ASP A 195 8.15 4.28 -24.60
CA ASP A 195 8.21 3.75 -23.24
C ASP A 195 8.16 4.90 -22.21
N PRO A 196 7.08 5.04 -21.42
CA PRO A 196 6.93 6.12 -20.46
C PRO A 196 8.02 6.12 -19.37
N ASN A 197 8.68 5.00 -19.14
CA ASN A 197 9.70 4.88 -18.11
C ASN A 197 11.02 5.59 -18.48
N VAL A 198 11.27 5.84 -19.76
CA VAL A 198 12.52 6.46 -20.24
C VAL A 198 12.31 7.80 -20.93
N LEU A 199 11.05 8.26 -21.09
CA LEU A 199 10.74 9.45 -21.87
C LEU A 199 10.79 10.77 -21.10
N SER A 200 10.87 10.75 -19.79
CA SER A 200 10.87 11.97 -18.98
C SER A 200 11.95 12.98 -19.40
N PRO A 201 13.20 12.59 -19.70
CA PRO A 201 14.21 13.52 -20.20
C PRO A 201 13.83 14.18 -21.52
N ALA A 202 13.24 13.44 -22.47
CA ALA A 202 12.80 13.98 -23.77
C ALA A 202 11.64 14.97 -23.60
N PHE A 203 10.67 14.67 -22.73
CA PHE A 203 9.59 15.59 -22.37
C PHE A 203 10.14 16.86 -21.71
N THR A 204 11.08 16.70 -20.77
CA THR A 204 11.72 17.83 -20.09
C THR A 204 12.48 18.70 -21.09
N GLN A 205 13.34 18.13 -21.92
CA GLN A 205 14.12 18.88 -22.90
C GLN A 205 13.25 19.65 -23.89
N SER A 206 12.13 19.06 -24.34
CA SER A 206 11.30 19.63 -25.40
C SER A 206 10.16 20.50 -24.90
N LYS A 207 9.59 20.23 -23.71
CA LYS A 207 8.30 20.78 -23.26
C LYS A 207 8.30 21.32 -21.82
N GLN A 208 9.44 21.51 -21.16
CA GLN A 208 9.49 22.10 -19.82
C GLN A 208 9.14 23.59 -19.78
N LEU A 209 9.34 24.33 -20.87
CA LEU A 209 9.08 25.77 -21.05
C LEU A 209 9.97 26.70 -20.23
N ARG A 210 10.19 26.43 -18.96
CA ARG A 210 11.08 27.14 -18.06
C ARG A 210 11.96 26.14 -17.33
N SER A 211 13.18 26.53 -16.97
CA SER A 211 14.16 25.64 -16.32
C SER A 211 13.69 25.03 -15.00
N PHE A 212 12.82 25.71 -14.27
CA PHE A 212 12.27 25.25 -12.99
C PHE A 212 11.05 24.33 -13.13
N TYR A 213 10.50 24.14 -14.34
CA TYR A 213 9.50 23.11 -14.59
C TYR A 213 10.15 21.79 -14.99
N GLY A 214 9.42 20.72 -14.78
CA GLY A 214 9.85 19.39 -15.17
C GLY A 214 8.70 18.38 -15.18
N PHE A 215 9.06 17.14 -15.41
CA PHE A 215 8.14 16.01 -15.39
C PHE A 215 8.66 14.94 -14.43
N PRO A 216 7.80 14.09 -13.85
CA PRO A 216 8.22 12.96 -13.03
C PRO A 216 9.20 12.04 -13.79
N ASP A 217 10.06 11.33 -13.07
CA ASP A 217 11.07 10.45 -13.66
C ASP A 217 10.46 9.34 -14.54
N THR A 218 9.27 8.87 -14.14
CA THR A 218 8.47 7.93 -14.94
C THR A 218 7.16 8.61 -15.33
N LEU A 219 6.87 8.58 -16.63
CA LEU A 219 5.60 9.08 -17.17
C LEU A 219 4.53 8.00 -17.09
N THR A 220 3.31 8.34 -17.46
CA THR A 220 2.19 7.40 -17.43
C THR A 220 1.50 7.32 -18.79
N ILE A 221 0.72 6.26 -18.99
CA ILE A 221 -0.13 6.11 -20.16
C ILE A 221 -1.58 6.30 -19.74
N ASP A 222 -2.34 7.02 -20.56
CA ASP A 222 -3.77 7.13 -20.43
C ASP A 222 -4.42 7.00 -21.82
N ARG A 223 -5.72 6.77 -21.86
CA ARG A 223 -6.47 6.49 -23.09
C ARG A 223 -7.49 7.56 -23.38
N TYR A 224 -7.52 7.98 -24.63
CA TYR A 224 -8.44 8.99 -25.11
C TYR A 224 -9.13 8.54 -26.39
N HIS A 225 -10.37 8.94 -26.56
CA HIS A 225 -11.11 8.74 -27.80
C HIS A 225 -10.65 9.72 -28.87
N VAL A 226 -10.21 9.19 -29.99
CA VAL A 226 -9.85 9.92 -31.20
C VAL A 226 -10.80 9.50 -32.30
N GLY A 227 -11.82 10.31 -32.54
CA GLY A 227 -12.96 9.89 -33.35
C GLY A 227 -13.70 8.72 -32.72
N ASN A 228 -13.73 7.58 -33.40
CA ASN A 228 -14.39 6.36 -32.92
C ASN A 228 -13.40 5.32 -32.33
N GLU A 229 -12.12 5.62 -32.28
CA GLU A 229 -11.09 4.70 -31.80
C GLU A 229 -10.54 5.15 -30.45
N LEU A 230 -10.20 4.18 -29.61
CA LEU A 230 -9.53 4.41 -28.34
C LEU A 230 -8.02 4.33 -28.57
N GLN A 231 -7.29 5.38 -28.26
CA GLN A 231 -5.85 5.50 -28.48
C GLN A 231 -5.10 5.75 -27.18
N ASP A 232 -3.95 5.08 -27.02
CA ASP A 232 -3.05 5.24 -25.90
C ASP A 232 -2.14 6.46 -26.10
N TYR A 233 -2.03 7.28 -25.05
CA TYR A 233 -1.15 8.45 -25.00
C TYR A 233 -0.18 8.33 -23.83
N VAL A 234 1.07 8.70 -24.04
CA VAL A 234 1.99 9.02 -22.94
C VAL A 234 1.62 10.40 -22.44
N VAL A 235 1.29 10.46 -21.15
CA VAL A 235 0.75 11.66 -20.49
C VAL A 235 1.67 12.09 -19.36
N ALA A 236 1.92 13.38 -19.28
CA ALA A 236 2.69 13.98 -18.19
C ALA A 236 2.16 15.37 -17.83
N VAL A 237 2.14 15.66 -16.54
CA VAL A 237 1.81 16.98 -16.02
C VAL A 237 3.08 17.76 -15.80
N ARG A 238 3.09 19.02 -16.21
CA ARG A 238 4.24 19.91 -16.01
C ARG A 238 4.19 20.47 -14.59
N GLU A 239 5.11 20.03 -13.76
CA GLU A 239 5.18 20.41 -12.34
C GLU A 239 6.40 21.31 -12.09
N ILE A 240 6.43 22.01 -10.96
CA ILE A 240 7.68 22.59 -10.45
C ILE A 240 8.62 21.43 -10.11
N ASN A 241 9.85 21.53 -10.60
CA ASN A 241 10.92 20.62 -10.21
C ASN A 241 11.78 21.26 -9.10
N PRO A 242 11.64 20.84 -7.85
CA PRO A 242 12.38 21.47 -6.74
C PRO A 242 13.90 21.40 -6.92
N SER A 243 14.39 20.37 -7.59
CA SER A 243 15.83 20.16 -7.85
C SER A 243 16.38 21.09 -8.95
N ALA A 244 15.51 21.69 -9.75
CA ALA A 244 15.89 22.61 -10.83
C ALA A 244 15.86 24.09 -10.40
N LEU A 245 15.36 24.39 -9.20
CA LEU A 245 15.41 25.73 -8.63
C LEU A 245 16.88 26.09 -8.33
N SER A 246 17.27 27.31 -8.67
CA SER A 246 18.67 27.78 -8.52
C SER A 246 18.76 29.23 -8.06
N GLY A 247 19.88 29.58 -7.44
CA GLY A 247 20.14 30.93 -6.94
C GLY A 247 19.05 31.40 -5.98
N ASN A 248 18.52 32.60 -6.19
CA ASN A 248 17.47 33.19 -5.36
C ASN A 248 16.12 32.44 -5.41
N GLN A 249 15.92 31.57 -6.38
CA GLN A 249 14.70 30.73 -6.44
C GLN A 249 14.60 29.76 -5.27
N THR A 250 15.72 29.42 -4.65
CA THR A 250 15.79 28.51 -3.49
C THR A 250 15.53 29.20 -2.16
N ASP A 251 15.49 30.53 -2.14
CA ASP A 251 15.17 31.30 -0.93
C ASP A 251 13.76 30.95 -0.44
N TRP A 252 13.57 30.96 0.88
CA TRP A 252 12.33 30.52 1.51
C TRP A 252 11.08 31.20 0.90
N ILE A 253 11.13 32.53 0.68
CA ILE A 253 10.02 33.28 0.08
C ILE A 253 9.73 32.74 -1.32
N ASN A 254 10.74 32.71 -2.19
CA ASN A 254 10.54 32.33 -3.58
C ASN A 254 10.07 30.87 -3.69
N ARG A 255 10.70 30.00 -2.93
CA ARG A 255 10.41 28.57 -2.93
C ARG A 255 8.99 28.23 -2.46
N HIS A 256 8.49 28.94 -1.44
CA HIS A 256 7.21 28.60 -0.81
C HIS A 256 6.05 29.52 -1.16
N THR A 257 6.32 30.70 -1.75
CA THR A 257 5.26 31.68 -2.06
C THR A 257 5.21 32.10 -3.52
N VAL A 258 6.29 31.90 -4.29
CA VAL A 258 6.37 32.29 -5.71
C VAL A 258 6.27 31.07 -6.62
N TYR A 259 7.16 30.10 -6.45
CA TYR A 259 7.17 28.87 -7.26
C TYR A 259 6.29 27.79 -6.63
N THR A 260 4.98 28.06 -6.56
CA THR A 260 4.02 27.25 -5.81
C THR A 260 3.32 26.17 -6.63
N HIS A 261 3.25 26.34 -7.95
CA HIS A 261 2.49 25.42 -8.82
C HIS A 261 3.16 25.21 -10.18
N GLY A 262 2.87 24.04 -10.76
CA GLY A 262 3.13 23.71 -12.15
C GLY A 262 2.02 24.21 -13.07
N ASN A 263 2.15 23.95 -14.40
CA ASN A 263 1.15 24.42 -15.35
C ASN A 263 1.05 23.49 -16.58
N GLY A 264 -0.15 22.99 -16.83
CA GLY A 264 -0.51 22.28 -18.05
C GLY A 264 -0.15 20.80 -18.07
N ILE A 265 -0.66 20.14 -19.10
CA ILE A 265 -0.47 18.71 -19.37
C ILE A 265 0.16 18.54 -20.76
N VAL A 266 1.01 17.55 -20.91
CA VAL A 266 1.69 17.21 -22.17
C VAL A 266 1.32 15.80 -22.55
N MET A 267 0.96 15.59 -23.83
CA MET A 267 0.54 14.30 -24.34
C MET A 267 1.17 14.01 -25.70
N ALA A 268 1.59 12.75 -25.88
CA ALA A 268 2.05 12.22 -27.15
C ALA A 268 1.42 10.83 -27.38
N PRO A 269 0.92 10.50 -28.61
CA PRO A 269 0.43 9.17 -28.92
C PRO A 269 1.51 8.13 -28.64
N ALA A 270 1.16 7.05 -27.96
CA ALA A 270 2.13 6.05 -27.51
C ALA A 270 2.69 5.19 -28.66
N ASN A 271 2.00 5.19 -29.82
CA ASN A 271 2.32 4.39 -31.00
C ASN A 271 3.00 5.20 -32.12
N THR A 272 3.30 6.47 -31.93
CA THR A 272 3.79 7.35 -32.98
C THR A 272 5.03 8.12 -32.55
N VAL A 273 6.02 8.16 -33.42
CA VAL A 273 7.23 8.97 -33.27
C VAL A 273 7.37 9.90 -34.46
N ASP A 274 8.07 11.01 -34.30
CA ASP A 274 8.43 11.87 -35.41
C ASP A 274 9.34 11.12 -36.37
N ALA A 275 8.84 10.92 -37.60
CA ALA A 275 9.55 10.19 -38.65
C ALA A 275 10.49 11.08 -39.47
N ILE A 276 10.44 12.39 -39.29
CA ILE A 276 11.10 13.34 -40.18
C ILE A 276 12.49 13.66 -39.67
N VAL A 277 13.45 13.04 -40.31
CA VAL A 277 14.85 13.48 -40.31
C VAL A 277 14.98 14.54 -41.39
N THR A 278 14.81 15.79 -41.07
CA THR A 278 15.02 16.91 -42.01
C THR A 278 16.47 17.37 -42.07
N ASP A 279 17.28 16.97 -41.10
CA ASP A 279 18.72 17.27 -41.05
C ASP A 279 19.53 16.03 -40.72
N ALA A 280 20.72 15.91 -41.31
CA ALA A 280 21.64 14.78 -41.16
C ALA A 280 22.15 14.57 -39.72
N GLY A 281 21.81 15.46 -38.80
CA GLY A 281 22.10 15.37 -37.37
C GLY A 281 20.92 14.96 -36.48
N ASP A 282 19.70 14.97 -37.02
CA ASP A 282 18.51 14.62 -36.25
C ASP A 282 18.22 13.10 -36.37
N ARG A 283 18.40 12.43 -35.25
CA ARG A 283 18.15 11.00 -35.14
C ARG A 283 16.68 10.74 -34.88
N GLY A 284 15.76 10.81 -35.78
CA GLY A 284 14.34 10.54 -35.60
C GLY A 284 13.94 9.72 -34.33
N GLY A 285 12.69 9.61 -34.03
CA GLY A 285 12.21 8.86 -32.89
C GLY A 285 11.80 9.71 -31.68
N ASN A 286 11.76 11.03 -31.83
CA ASN A 286 11.21 11.93 -30.82
C ASN A 286 9.70 11.74 -30.71
N PRO A 287 9.12 11.91 -29.48
CA PRO A 287 7.68 11.88 -29.31
C PRO A 287 6.99 12.96 -30.16
N LYS A 288 5.94 12.59 -30.87
CA LYS A 288 5.07 13.54 -31.59
C LYS A 288 4.08 14.15 -30.61
N TYR A 289 4.37 15.34 -30.09
CA TYR A 289 3.50 15.99 -29.12
C TYR A 289 2.23 16.51 -29.79
N GLU A 290 1.06 16.12 -29.31
CA GLU A 290 -0.23 16.63 -29.78
C GLU A 290 -0.83 17.66 -28.84
N VAL A 291 -0.65 17.51 -27.54
CA VAL A 291 -1.07 18.45 -26.50
C VAL A 291 0.14 18.88 -25.71
N TYR A 292 0.44 20.19 -25.67
CA TYR A 292 1.63 20.66 -24.97
C TYR A 292 1.62 22.14 -24.58
N ASP A 293 0.79 22.97 -25.22
CA ASP A 293 0.84 24.41 -25.07
C ASP A 293 -0.50 24.99 -24.59
N LEU A 294 -0.94 24.49 -23.44
CA LEU A 294 -2.22 24.87 -22.84
C LEU A 294 -2.18 26.25 -22.13
N GLN A 295 -1.02 26.88 -22.07
CA GLN A 295 -0.80 28.13 -21.35
C GLN A 295 -1.36 29.36 -22.04
N SER A 296 -1.22 29.42 -23.37
CA SER A 296 -1.69 30.54 -24.18
C SER A 296 -3.21 30.73 -24.10
N LEU A 297 -3.90 29.80 -23.51
CA LEU A 297 -5.35 29.75 -23.40
C LEU A 297 -5.86 30.25 -22.06
N ALA A 298 -5.11 30.10 -20.98
CA ALA A 298 -5.45 30.64 -19.68
C ALA A 298 -5.44 32.20 -19.70
N ALA A 299 -4.58 32.77 -20.54
CA ALA A 299 -4.44 34.23 -20.70
C ALA A 299 -5.56 34.89 -21.52
N LYS A 300 -6.31 34.14 -22.33
CA LYS A 300 -7.43 34.69 -23.11
C LYS A 300 -8.77 34.42 -22.42
N GLN A 301 -9.08 35.27 -21.45
CA GLN A 301 -10.37 35.30 -20.78
C GLN A 301 -11.54 35.33 -21.79
N GLY A 302 -12.42 34.32 -21.70
CA GLY A 302 -13.72 34.33 -22.35
C GLY A 302 -13.95 33.41 -23.55
N GLN A 303 -12.98 32.60 -23.97
CA GLN A 303 -13.20 31.56 -24.97
C GLN A 303 -13.22 30.19 -24.34
N GLN A 304 -14.15 29.31 -24.76
CA GLN A 304 -14.12 27.90 -24.42
C GLN A 304 -12.76 27.33 -24.80
N HIS A 305 -12.02 26.84 -23.82
CA HIS A 305 -10.65 26.37 -23.98
C HIS A 305 -10.65 24.96 -24.56
N THR A 306 -10.88 24.84 -25.84
CA THR A 306 -10.61 23.62 -26.57
C THR A 306 -9.23 23.73 -27.20
N THR A 307 -8.30 22.91 -26.80
CA THR A 307 -6.98 22.87 -27.40
C THR A 307 -6.63 21.50 -27.91
N ALA A 308 -6.74 21.42 -29.19
CA ALA A 308 -5.89 20.53 -29.94
C ALA A 308 -5.01 21.43 -30.82
N ASN A 309 -3.74 21.58 -30.47
CA ASN A 309 -2.77 22.06 -31.43
C ASN A 309 -2.42 20.90 -32.36
N ASN A 310 -3.04 20.87 -33.52
CA ASN A 310 -2.78 19.91 -34.62
C ASN A 310 -3.03 18.43 -34.31
N GLY A 311 -3.60 18.09 -33.17
CA GLY A 311 -3.92 16.73 -32.78
C GLY A 311 -5.41 16.44 -32.81
N THR A 312 -5.75 15.18 -32.78
CA THR A 312 -7.11 14.66 -32.89
C THR A 312 -7.77 14.47 -31.52
N ALA A 313 -7.02 14.61 -30.41
CA ALA A 313 -7.57 14.51 -29.05
C ALA A 313 -8.11 15.87 -28.57
N HIS A 314 -9.40 15.91 -28.25
CA HIS A 314 -10.03 17.09 -27.65
C HIS A 314 -9.94 17.03 -26.12
N LEU A 315 -9.21 17.98 -25.53
CA LEU A 315 -9.16 18.18 -24.08
C LEU A 315 -9.83 19.52 -23.72
N ASP A 316 -10.89 19.47 -22.92
CA ASP A 316 -11.47 20.66 -22.28
C ASP A 316 -10.74 20.90 -20.96
N LEU A 317 -9.64 21.65 -20.97
CA LEU A 317 -8.89 22.00 -19.78
C LEU A 317 -9.17 23.47 -19.42
N ARG A 318 -9.77 23.70 -18.26
CA ARG A 318 -10.14 25.03 -17.76
C ARG A 318 -9.17 25.53 -16.69
N GLU A 319 -8.68 24.63 -15.84
CA GLU A 319 -7.72 24.94 -14.79
C GLU A 319 -6.41 24.16 -15.03
N PRO A 320 -5.39 24.82 -15.59
CA PRO A 320 -4.13 24.17 -15.92
C PRO A 320 -3.12 24.13 -14.76
N ARG A 321 -3.36 24.86 -13.67
CA ARG A 321 -2.40 24.97 -12.56
C ARG A 321 -2.38 23.74 -11.70
N VAL A 322 -1.18 23.34 -11.28
CA VAL A 322 -0.92 22.07 -10.57
C VAL A 322 -0.19 22.36 -9.27
N TYR A 323 -0.93 22.35 -8.18
CA TYR A 323 -0.39 22.51 -6.83
C TYR A 323 -0.05 21.17 -6.18
N TYR A 324 -0.67 20.09 -6.63
CA TYR A 324 -0.51 18.74 -6.10
C TYR A 324 -0.01 17.81 -7.20
N GLY A 325 1.12 17.17 -6.96
CA GLY A 325 1.73 16.24 -7.90
C GLY A 325 2.96 15.54 -7.34
N PRO A 326 3.38 14.41 -7.93
CA PRO A 326 4.47 13.59 -7.39
C PRO A 326 5.86 14.24 -7.51
N LEU A 327 6.07 15.13 -8.49
CA LEU A 327 7.36 15.81 -8.65
C LEU A 327 7.47 17.01 -7.71
N ILE A 328 6.44 17.84 -7.65
CA ILE A 328 6.42 19.04 -6.81
C ILE A 328 6.50 18.68 -5.32
N ALA A 329 5.96 17.53 -4.93
CA ALA A 329 6.02 17.01 -3.57
C ALA A 329 7.40 16.50 -3.15
N LYS A 330 8.37 16.39 -4.08
CA LYS A 330 9.78 16.10 -3.74
C LYS A 330 10.47 17.29 -3.04
N GLN A 331 9.80 18.42 -2.93
CA GLN A 331 10.27 19.56 -2.13
C GLN A 331 10.26 19.19 -0.65
N ASP A 332 11.38 19.47 0.04
CA ASP A 332 11.50 19.26 1.48
C ASP A 332 11.78 20.61 2.18
N PRO A 333 10.92 21.04 3.11
CA PRO A 333 9.61 20.46 3.45
C PRO A 333 8.54 20.68 2.35
N ASP A 334 7.63 19.70 2.23
CA ASP A 334 6.55 19.73 1.23
C ASP A 334 5.37 20.58 1.67
N TYR A 335 5.50 21.91 1.50
CA TYR A 335 4.39 22.84 1.63
C TYR A 335 4.51 24.03 0.67
N ALA A 336 3.38 24.66 0.38
CA ALA A 336 3.31 25.95 -0.30
C ALA A 336 2.39 26.89 0.48
N LEU A 337 2.77 28.17 0.51
CA LEU A 337 1.97 29.25 1.08
C LEU A 337 1.30 30.01 -0.05
N VAL A 338 -0.02 30.07 -0.02
CA VAL A 338 -0.85 30.72 -1.04
C VAL A 338 -1.72 31.80 -0.40
N LYS A 339 -2.24 32.72 -1.20
CA LYS A 339 -2.98 33.90 -0.72
C LYS A 339 -2.16 34.72 0.28
N THR A 340 -0.89 34.92 -0.01
CA THR A 340 0.02 35.75 0.80
C THR A 340 -0.30 37.25 0.67
N ALA A 341 0.29 38.09 1.51
CA ALA A 341 0.09 39.52 1.47
C ALA A 341 0.76 40.17 0.24
N GLY A 342 0.16 41.20 -0.28
CA GLY A 342 0.61 41.92 -1.49
C GLY A 342 -0.21 41.53 -2.72
N ASP A 343 0.11 42.15 -3.85
CA ASP A 343 -0.41 41.73 -5.15
C ASP A 343 0.07 40.31 -5.44
N SER A 344 -0.69 39.56 -6.22
CA SER A 344 -0.46 38.13 -6.52
C SER A 344 1.03 37.80 -6.65
N GLN A 345 1.55 36.91 -5.79
CA GLN A 345 2.99 36.64 -5.72
C GLN A 345 3.37 35.36 -6.43
N GLU A 346 2.38 34.48 -6.67
CA GLU A 346 2.60 33.20 -7.28
C GLU A 346 2.93 33.39 -8.76
N TYR A 347 4.09 32.87 -9.18
CA TYR A 347 4.49 32.94 -10.59
C TYR A 347 3.54 32.10 -11.44
N ASP A 348 2.94 32.73 -12.44
CA ASP A 348 2.20 32.07 -13.50
C ASP A 348 2.94 32.13 -14.83
N VAL A 349 2.28 31.85 -15.91
CA VAL A 349 2.87 31.81 -17.25
C VAL A 349 3.19 33.22 -17.77
N GLU A 350 4.32 33.33 -18.51
CA GLU A 350 4.75 34.54 -19.22
C GLU A 350 5.01 35.78 -18.35
N GLY A 351 5.28 35.57 -17.05
CA GLY A 351 5.56 36.65 -16.11
C GLY A 351 4.30 37.27 -15.51
N GLU A 352 3.15 36.70 -15.73
CA GLU A 352 1.95 37.02 -14.98
C GLU A 352 2.02 36.43 -13.57
N ASN A 353 1.37 37.08 -12.62
CA ASN A 353 1.23 36.61 -11.26
C ASN A 353 -0.19 36.08 -11.04
N TYR A 354 -0.30 35.12 -10.16
CA TYR A 354 -1.57 34.49 -9.81
C TYR A 354 -1.83 34.51 -8.31
N THR A 355 -3.08 34.50 -7.93
CA THR A 355 -3.51 34.25 -6.56
C THR A 355 -4.42 33.04 -6.51
N TYR A 356 -4.02 32.02 -5.77
CA TYR A 356 -4.78 30.79 -5.61
C TYR A 356 -6.26 31.03 -5.25
N GLN A 357 -7.19 30.43 -6.00
CA GLN A 357 -8.63 30.54 -5.78
C GLN A 357 -9.26 29.25 -5.23
N GLY A 358 -8.47 28.17 -5.12
CA GLY A 358 -8.94 26.85 -4.70
C GLY A 358 -9.51 26.81 -3.29
N LYS A 359 -10.31 25.77 -3.03
CA LYS A 359 -10.93 25.52 -1.72
C LYS A 359 -9.94 24.91 -0.74
N GLY A 360 -8.92 24.19 -1.23
CA GLY A 360 -7.93 23.49 -0.42
C GLY A 360 -7.07 24.40 0.45
N GLY A 361 -6.24 23.76 1.26
CA GLY A 361 -5.32 24.42 2.18
C GLY A 361 -5.91 24.74 3.57
N VAL A 362 -5.01 24.82 4.55
CA VAL A 362 -5.32 25.13 5.94
C VAL A 362 -4.94 26.57 6.24
N HIS A 363 -5.72 27.28 7.03
CA HIS A 363 -5.39 28.65 7.42
C HIS A 363 -4.09 28.73 8.20
N ALA A 364 -3.13 29.50 7.70
CA ALA A 364 -1.82 29.70 8.33
C ALA A 364 -1.67 31.06 9.04
N GLY A 365 -2.59 32.02 8.79
CA GLY A 365 -2.41 33.42 9.19
C GLY A 365 -2.58 33.74 10.67
N GLY A 366 -3.21 32.90 11.48
CA GLY A 366 -3.36 33.13 12.92
C GLY A 366 -2.04 32.92 13.66
N PHE A 367 -1.76 33.74 14.72
CA PHE A 367 -0.50 33.64 15.48
C PHE A 367 -0.21 32.23 16.01
N ALA A 368 -1.22 31.55 16.56
CA ALA A 368 -1.06 30.19 17.06
C ALA A 368 -0.67 29.19 15.94
N ASN A 369 -1.28 29.32 14.76
CA ASN A 369 -0.96 28.49 13.60
C ASN A 369 0.46 28.78 13.08
N ARG A 370 0.83 30.08 12.98
CA ARG A 370 2.18 30.51 12.59
C ARG A 370 3.23 29.93 13.54
N LEU A 371 2.98 29.99 14.85
CA LEU A 371 3.87 29.42 15.86
C LEU A 371 3.97 27.89 15.72
N ALA A 372 2.84 27.20 15.53
CA ALA A 372 2.82 25.75 15.34
C ALA A 372 3.63 25.34 14.10
N TYR A 373 3.42 26.00 12.96
CA TYR A 373 4.20 25.72 11.74
C TYR A 373 5.67 26.11 11.87
N ALA A 374 6.00 27.20 12.59
CA ALA A 374 7.39 27.56 12.85
C ALA A 374 8.13 26.49 13.67
N ILE A 375 7.45 25.87 14.63
CA ILE A 375 8.00 24.76 15.43
C ILE A 375 8.09 23.48 14.60
N GLU A 376 7.05 23.13 13.87
CA GLU A 376 6.98 21.91 13.06
C GLU A 376 8.08 21.86 11.99
N TYR A 377 8.23 22.97 11.26
CA TYR A 377 9.18 23.06 10.15
C TYR A 377 10.53 23.67 10.54
N HIS A 378 10.73 24.02 11.82
CA HIS A 378 11.94 24.71 12.31
C HIS A 378 12.27 26.00 11.52
N GLU A 379 11.23 26.73 11.12
CA GLU A 379 11.33 27.86 10.20
C GLU A 379 10.72 29.14 10.80
N LEU A 380 11.61 30.09 11.18
CA LEU A 380 11.21 31.33 11.82
C LEU A 380 10.45 32.29 10.89
N ASN A 381 10.57 32.12 9.58
CA ASN A 381 9.87 32.97 8.61
C ASN A 381 8.35 32.87 8.73
N PHE A 382 7.79 31.79 9.29
CA PHE A 382 6.36 31.74 9.63
C PHE A 382 5.95 32.82 10.61
N ILE A 383 6.82 33.23 11.53
CA ILE A 383 6.52 34.26 12.54
C ILE A 383 6.94 35.64 12.03
N LEU A 384 8.13 35.73 11.42
CA LEU A 384 8.76 37.03 11.10
C LEU A 384 8.29 37.62 9.76
N SER A 385 7.82 36.82 8.83
CA SER A 385 7.43 37.30 7.51
C SER A 385 6.12 38.07 7.54
N ASN A 386 6.13 39.22 6.92
CA ASN A 386 4.93 40.07 6.70
C ASN A 386 4.05 39.50 5.56
N LEU A 387 4.53 38.51 4.79
CA LEU A 387 3.75 37.90 3.71
C LEU A 387 2.60 37.03 4.24
N ILE A 388 2.72 36.50 5.44
CA ILE A 388 1.68 35.69 6.05
C ILE A 388 0.66 36.61 6.74
N ASN A 389 -0.54 36.61 6.22
CA ASN A 389 -1.68 37.39 6.72
C ASN A 389 -2.86 36.49 7.09
N GLY A 390 -3.98 37.10 7.54
CA GLY A 390 -5.18 36.36 7.95
C GLY A 390 -5.81 35.49 6.86
N ASN A 391 -5.55 35.76 5.58
CA ASN A 391 -6.08 34.98 4.45
C ASN A 391 -5.13 33.89 3.94
N THR A 392 -3.87 33.91 4.39
CA THR A 392 -2.85 32.96 3.95
C THR A 392 -3.25 31.53 4.29
N LYS A 393 -3.13 30.65 3.30
CA LYS A 393 -3.32 29.23 3.46
C LYS A 393 -2.01 28.49 3.20
N ILE A 394 -1.82 27.37 3.88
CA ILE A 394 -0.74 26.43 3.64
C ILE A 394 -1.32 25.18 2.95
N LEU A 395 -0.71 24.77 1.85
CA LEU A 395 -1.00 23.53 1.15
C LEU A 395 -0.01 22.48 1.63
N LEU A 396 -0.51 21.35 2.12
CA LEU A 396 0.25 20.26 2.75
C LEU A 396 -0.02 18.94 2.03
N ASN A 397 0.89 17.98 2.21
CA ASN A 397 0.76 16.63 1.63
C ASN A 397 0.46 16.72 0.12
N ARG A 398 1.40 17.26 -0.62
CA ARG A 398 1.20 17.59 -2.04
C ARG A 398 1.34 16.39 -2.96
N ASP A 399 1.96 15.28 -2.50
CA ASP A 399 1.93 14.00 -3.23
C ASP A 399 0.51 13.43 -3.21
N PRO A 400 -0.11 13.15 -4.38
CA PRO A 400 -1.45 12.58 -4.46
C PRO A 400 -1.61 11.27 -3.72
N ARG A 401 -0.58 10.41 -3.70
CA ARG A 401 -0.59 9.11 -3.03
C ARG A 401 -0.57 9.29 -1.50
N ALA A 402 0.40 10.04 -1.00
CA ALA A 402 0.51 10.35 0.42
C ALA A 402 -0.76 11.04 0.94
N ARG A 403 -1.38 11.87 0.10
CA ARG A 403 -2.63 12.54 0.42
C ARG A 403 -3.80 11.57 0.56
N VAL A 404 -3.91 10.56 -0.30
CA VAL A 404 -4.92 9.49 -0.20
C VAL A 404 -4.72 8.70 1.09
N GLU A 405 -3.49 8.33 1.41
CA GLU A 405 -3.16 7.60 2.65
C GLU A 405 -3.40 8.46 3.91
N ALA A 406 -3.20 9.77 3.83
CA ALA A 406 -3.52 10.67 4.93
C ALA A 406 -5.03 10.77 5.20
N VAL A 407 -5.86 10.73 4.15
CA VAL A 407 -7.34 10.72 4.26
C VAL A 407 -7.86 9.36 4.72
N ALA A 408 -7.26 8.28 4.27
CA ALA A 408 -7.65 6.91 4.57
C ALA A 408 -6.42 6.04 4.90
N PRO A 409 -5.88 6.11 6.14
CA PRO A 409 -4.64 5.41 6.53
C PRO A 409 -4.72 3.88 6.48
N TRP A 410 -5.91 3.34 6.31
CA TRP A 410 -6.17 1.91 6.13
C TRP A 410 -6.05 1.45 4.66
N LEU A 411 -5.81 2.37 3.74
CA LEU A 411 -5.50 2.09 2.34
C LEU A 411 -3.98 2.12 2.12
N THR A 412 -3.53 1.32 1.17
CA THR A 412 -2.18 1.39 0.61
C THR A 412 -2.30 1.88 -0.82
N ALA A 413 -1.69 3.00 -1.14
CA ALA A 413 -1.70 3.56 -2.49
C ALA A 413 -0.79 2.77 -3.44
N ASP A 414 -1.19 2.64 -4.70
CA ASP A 414 -0.34 2.15 -5.79
C ASP A 414 0.91 3.02 -5.92
N THR A 415 2.02 2.45 -6.37
CA THR A 415 3.27 3.20 -6.58
C THR A 415 3.15 4.24 -7.69
N SER A 416 2.10 4.15 -8.52
CA SER A 416 1.84 4.99 -9.68
C SER A 416 0.52 5.74 -9.55
N ALA A 417 0.59 7.07 -9.44
CA ALA A 417 -0.55 7.93 -9.71
C ALA A 417 -0.50 8.39 -11.17
N TYR A 418 -1.62 8.40 -11.86
CA TYR A 418 -1.65 8.86 -13.26
C TYR A 418 -2.62 10.03 -13.44
N PRO A 419 -2.20 11.05 -14.23
CA PRO A 419 -3.01 12.23 -14.43
C PRO A 419 -3.98 12.03 -15.59
N THR A 420 -5.14 12.67 -15.49
CA THR A 420 -6.13 12.78 -16.56
C THR A 420 -6.87 14.10 -16.45
N VAL A 421 -7.60 14.50 -17.50
CA VAL A 421 -8.44 15.69 -17.48
C VAL A 421 -9.90 15.29 -17.33
N ILE A 422 -10.52 15.71 -16.25
CA ILE A 422 -11.93 15.41 -15.92
C ILE A 422 -12.60 16.72 -15.49
N ASP A 423 -13.74 17.04 -16.08
CA ASP A 423 -14.52 18.24 -15.77
C ASP A 423 -13.73 19.54 -15.89
N GLY A 424 -12.76 19.61 -16.81
CA GLY A 424 -11.91 20.78 -17.04
C GLY A 424 -10.75 20.94 -16.05
N HIS A 425 -10.51 19.97 -15.18
CA HIS A 425 -9.42 19.95 -14.20
C HIS A 425 -8.46 18.79 -14.45
N ILE A 426 -7.19 19.01 -14.17
CA ILE A 426 -6.22 17.91 -14.07
C ILE A 426 -6.50 17.17 -12.77
N LYS A 427 -6.72 15.88 -12.85
CA LYS A 427 -6.95 15.02 -11.69
C LYS A 427 -6.00 13.83 -11.72
N TRP A 428 -5.49 13.49 -10.55
CA TRP A 428 -4.70 12.27 -10.35
C TRP A 428 -5.61 11.13 -9.96
N ILE A 429 -5.54 10.04 -10.72
CA ILE A 429 -6.18 8.79 -10.33
C ILE A 429 -5.14 7.94 -9.60
N VAL A 430 -5.49 7.50 -8.40
CA VAL A 430 -4.65 6.67 -7.54
C VAL A 430 -5.38 5.39 -7.24
N ASP A 431 -4.82 4.27 -7.65
CA ASP A 431 -5.31 2.97 -7.24
C ASP A 431 -4.99 2.75 -5.77
N ALA A 432 -5.97 2.33 -4.99
CA ALA A 432 -5.80 2.15 -3.56
C ALA A 432 -6.27 0.75 -3.13
N TYR A 433 -5.44 0.13 -2.32
CA TYR A 433 -5.58 -1.26 -1.91
C TYR A 433 -6.02 -1.38 -0.47
N THR A 434 -6.94 -2.31 -0.23
CA THR A 434 -7.15 -2.88 1.09
C THR A 434 -6.17 -4.01 1.31
N THR A 435 -5.48 -4.01 2.43
CA THR A 435 -4.40 -4.95 2.74
C THR A 435 -4.58 -5.60 4.11
N LEU A 436 -4.11 -6.85 4.26
CA LEU A 436 -3.92 -7.54 5.53
C LEU A 436 -2.59 -8.28 5.51
N ASP A 437 -1.96 -8.42 6.67
CA ASP A 437 -0.68 -9.13 6.83
C ASP A 437 -0.83 -10.57 7.36
N SER A 438 -2.03 -10.95 7.79
CA SER A 438 -2.28 -12.18 8.56
C SER A 438 -3.54 -12.94 8.11
N LEU A 439 -3.93 -12.87 6.81
CA LEU A 439 -5.03 -13.68 6.31
C LEU A 439 -4.66 -15.18 6.39
N PRO A 440 -5.43 -16.01 7.12
CA PRO A 440 -5.12 -17.42 7.27
C PRO A 440 -5.01 -18.16 5.93
N TYR A 441 -3.99 -19.01 5.81
CA TYR A 441 -3.69 -19.81 4.62
C TYR A 441 -3.27 -19.04 3.38
N ALA A 442 -3.25 -17.72 3.38
CA ALA A 442 -2.79 -16.95 2.23
C ALA A 442 -1.26 -16.82 2.22
N GLN A 443 -0.68 -16.82 1.03
CA GLN A 443 0.73 -16.58 0.84
C GLN A 443 1.05 -15.11 1.14
N LYS A 444 2.15 -14.87 1.85
CA LYS A 444 2.71 -13.53 2.05
C LYS A 444 3.61 -13.15 0.88
N ILE A 445 3.47 -11.90 0.45
CA ILE A 445 4.33 -11.28 -0.55
C ILE A 445 4.96 -10.03 0.05
N ASN A 446 6.23 -9.83 -0.26
CA ASN A 446 6.94 -8.59 0.01
C ASN A 446 6.74 -7.64 -1.18
N LEU A 447 5.94 -6.60 -0.98
CA LEU A 447 5.61 -5.65 -2.04
C LEU A 447 6.86 -4.95 -2.60
N GLY A 448 7.86 -4.67 -1.75
CA GLY A 448 9.10 -4.05 -2.18
C GLY A 448 9.98 -4.93 -3.10
N GLU A 449 9.78 -6.25 -3.11
CA GLU A 449 10.50 -7.18 -4.00
C GLU A 449 9.79 -7.37 -5.34
N VAL A 450 8.47 -7.25 -5.36
CA VAL A 450 7.65 -7.43 -6.58
C VAL A 450 7.78 -6.25 -7.53
N ASP A 451 8.03 -5.07 -7.01
CA ASP A 451 8.11 -3.83 -7.81
C ASP A 451 9.47 -3.61 -8.50
N THR A 452 10.44 -4.50 -8.30
CA THR A 452 11.72 -4.44 -9.01
C THR A 452 11.57 -4.96 -10.44
N ASP A 453 11.12 -4.08 -11.34
CA ASP A 453 11.34 -4.29 -12.75
C ASP A 453 12.80 -3.92 -13.10
N SER A 454 13.53 -4.80 -13.77
CA SER A 454 14.97 -4.71 -13.97
C SER A 454 15.44 -3.49 -14.78
N GLN A 455 14.54 -2.68 -15.31
CA GLN A 455 14.84 -1.54 -16.18
C GLN A 455 14.30 -0.20 -15.72
N THR A 456 13.55 -0.12 -14.61
CA THR A 456 12.91 1.11 -14.17
C THR A 456 13.40 1.60 -12.83
N ALA A 457 13.41 2.92 -12.65
CA ALA A 457 13.63 3.56 -11.36
C ALA A 457 12.73 2.93 -10.29
N ARG A 458 13.29 2.62 -9.14
CA ARG A 458 12.55 2.08 -8.00
C ARG A 458 11.42 3.01 -7.65
N ARG A 459 10.20 2.56 -7.84
CA ARG A 459 9.03 3.17 -7.22
C ARG A 459 8.93 2.60 -5.81
N GLU A 460 8.89 3.45 -4.83
CA GLU A 460 8.80 3.02 -3.45
C GLU A 460 7.34 2.89 -3.04
N TRP A 461 6.97 1.71 -2.55
CA TRP A 461 5.75 1.53 -1.80
C TRP A 461 5.83 2.34 -0.50
N SER A 462 4.67 2.74 -0.01
CA SER A 462 4.59 3.36 1.31
C SER A 462 5.33 2.50 2.35
N PRO A 463 6.18 3.11 3.20
CA PRO A 463 7.03 2.38 4.14
C PRO A 463 6.25 1.58 5.19
N THR A 464 4.93 1.76 5.27
CA THR A 464 4.08 1.19 6.31
C THR A 464 3.74 -0.29 6.12
N MET A 465 3.78 -0.82 4.87
CA MET A 465 3.45 -2.23 4.63
C MET A 465 4.44 -2.90 3.69
N LYS A 466 5.39 -3.65 4.27
CA LYS A 466 6.38 -4.43 3.50
C LYS A 466 5.89 -5.82 3.11
N GLN A 467 5.08 -6.47 3.93
CA GLN A 467 4.57 -7.83 3.68
C GLN A 467 3.06 -7.87 3.82
N VAL A 468 2.39 -8.41 2.82
CA VAL A 468 0.93 -8.56 2.79
C VAL A 468 0.57 -10.00 2.46
N SER A 469 -0.50 -10.49 3.06
CA SER A 469 -1.16 -11.77 2.73
C SER A 469 -2.53 -11.57 2.08
N TYR A 470 -2.95 -10.33 1.90
CA TYR A 470 -4.19 -9.94 1.24
C TYR A 470 -4.00 -8.61 0.55
N LEU A 471 -4.37 -8.52 -0.71
CA LEU A 471 -4.30 -7.29 -1.51
C LEU A 471 -5.48 -7.24 -2.49
N ARG A 472 -6.30 -6.22 -2.39
CA ARG A 472 -7.42 -5.97 -3.30
C ARG A 472 -7.46 -4.51 -3.72
N ASN A 473 -7.61 -4.27 -5.01
CA ASN A 473 -7.89 -2.92 -5.52
C ASN A 473 -9.36 -2.57 -5.27
N SER A 474 -9.67 -2.22 -4.04
CA SER A 474 -11.05 -2.01 -3.59
C SER A 474 -11.51 -0.58 -3.71
N VAL A 475 -10.57 0.36 -3.85
CA VAL A 475 -10.85 1.79 -3.94
C VAL A 475 -10.10 2.42 -5.11
N LYS A 476 -10.78 3.28 -5.86
CA LYS A 476 -10.16 4.23 -6.79
C LYS A 476 -10.25 5.61 -6.15
N ALA A 477 -9.11 6.23 -5.93
CA ALA A 477 -9.04 7.58 -5.40
C ALA A 477 -8.78 8.59 -6.51
N VAL A 478 -9.41 9.74 -6.42
CA VAL A 478 -9.25 10.86 -7.35
C VAL A 478 -8.83 12.08 -6.57
N VAL A 479 -7.68 12.66 -6.92
CA VAL A 479 -7.14 13.84 -6.28
C VAL A 479 -7.11 14.99 -7.29
N ASP A 480 -7.75 16.09 -6.98
CA ASP A 480 -7.70 17.28 -7.82
C ASP A 480 -6.32 17.93 -7.74
N ALA A 481 -5.66 18.12 -8.89
CA ALA A 481 -4.30 18.64 -8.94
C ALA A 481 -4.22 20.13 -8.56
N TYR A 482 -5.34 20.86 -8.63
CA TYR A 482 -5.41 22.27 -8.28
C TYR A 482 -5.68 22.50 -6.80
N ASP A 483 -6.74 21.93 -6.24
CA ASP A 483 -7.15 22.21 -4.87
C ASP A 483 -6.90 21.05 -3.87
N GLY A 484 -6.44 19.92 -4.36
CA GLY A 484 -6.10 18.76 -3.54
C GLY A 484 -7.31 18.03 -2.94
N THR A 485 -8.51 18.25 -3.44
CA THR A 485 -9.70 17.53 -3.00
C THR A 485 -9.55 16.05 -3.31
N VAL A 486 -9.77 15.19 -2.32
CA VAL A 486 -9.71 13.72 -2.46
C VAL A 486 -11.13 13.16 -2.49
N GLN A 487 -11.40 12.33 -3.49
CA GLN A 487 -12.64 11.56 -3.58
C GLN A 487 -12.30 10.08 -3.68
N LEU A 488 -12.87 9.27 -2.80
CA LEU A 488 -12.69 7.81 -2.78
C LEU A 488 -13.93 7.14 -3.33
N TYR A 489 -13.73 6.21 -4.28
CA TYR A 489 -14.81 5.44 -4.91
C TYR A 489 -14.62 3.95 -4.65
N SER A 490 -15.66 3.28 -4.19
CA SER A 490 -15.71 1.82 -4.07
C SER A 490 -15.60 1.18 -5.46
N PHE A 491 -14.66 0.27 -5.65
CA PHE A 491 -14.45 -0.42 -6.91
C PHE A 491 -14.73 -1.92 -6.80
N ASP A 492 -14.24 -2.60 -5.75
CA ASP A 492 -14.60 -3.97 -5.39
C ASP A 492 -15.57 -3.96 -4.19
N GLU A 493 -16.87 -3.85 -4.47
CA GLU A 493 -17.93 -3.83 -3.45
C GLU A 493 -18.08 -5.17 -2.70
N LYS A 494 -17.50 -6.26 -3.25
CA LYS A 494 -17.52 -7.58 -2.62
C LYS A 494 -16.39 -7.78 -1.62
N ASP A 495 -15.43 -6.85 -1.55
CA ASP A 495 -14.32 -6.93 -0.61
C ASP A 495 -14.81 -6.80 0.85
N PRO A 496 -14.58 -7.83 1.69
CA PRO A 496 -15.01 -7.80 3.08
C PRO A 496 -14.27 -6.74 3.92
N VAL A 497 -13.01 -6.44 3.58
CA VAL A 497 -12.20 -5.44 4.28
C VAL A 497 -12.73 -4.04 4.01
N LEU A 498 -13.02 -3.73 2.73
CA LEU A 498 -13.64 -2.46 2.37
C LEU A 498 -14.99 -2.28 3.05
N ARG A 499 -15.84 -3.33 3.08
CA ARG A 499 -17.14 -3.26 3.75
C ARG A 499 -17.03 -2.99 5.24
N ALA A 500 -16.02 -3.57 5.90
CA ALA A 500 -15.76 -3.29 7.30
C ALA A 500 -15.39 -1.81 7.51
N TRP A 501 -14.48 -1.26 6.70
CA TRP A 501 -14.09 0.14 6.77
C TRP A 501 -15.20 1.12 6.42
N LYS A 502 -16.05 0.81 5.43
CA LYS A 502 -17.27 1.59 5.14
C LYS A 502 -18.22 1.64 6.32
N GLY A 503 -18.27 0.57 7.12
CA GLY A 503 -19.04 0.55 8.36
C GLY A 503 -18.46 1.44 9.46
N VAL A 504 -17.13 1.54 9.53
CA VAL A 504 -16.43 2.40 10.51
C VAL A 504 -16.50 3.88 10.10
N PHE A 505 -16.37 4.18 8.81
CA PHE A 505 -16.36 5.54 8.25
C PHE A 505 -17.46 5.69 7.19
N PRO A 506 -18.74 5.78 7.60
CA PRO A 506 -19.85 5.92 6.66
C PRO A 506 -19.74 7.24 5.89
N GLY A 507 -19.94 7.15 4.56
CA GLY A 507 -19.90 8.31 3.66
C GLY A 507 -18.49 8.75 3.20
N LEU A 508 -17.42 8.17 3.72
CA LEU A 508 -16.05 8.48 3.28
C LEU A 508 -15.79 7.95 1.86
N VAL A 509 -16.27 6.75 1.56
CA VAL A 509 -16.09 6.09 0.27
C VAL A 509 -17.43 6.10 -0.46
N LYS A 510 -17.48 6.78 -1.61
CA LYS A 510 -18.63 6.85 -2.51
C LYS A 510 -18.86 5.52 -3.22
N GLU A 511 -20.06 5.28 -3.70
CA GLU A 511 -20.36 4.10 -4.49
C GLU A 511 -19.77 4.20 -5.92
N LYS A 512 -19.48 3.06 -6.53
CA LYS A 512 -18.97 3.00 -7.91
C LYS A 512 -19.92 3.67 -8.91
N SER A 513 -21.22 3.61 -8.65
CA SER A 513 -22.26 4.23 -9.48
C SER A 513 -22.18 5.77 -9.51
N GLU A 514 -21.59 6.38 -8.49
CA GLU A 514 -21.42 7.83 -8.39
C GLU A 514 -20.23 8.37 -9.22
N MET A 515 -19.40 7.49 -9.79
CA MET A 515 -18.36 7.91 -10.73
C MET A 515 -18.99 8.52 -11.97
N SER A 516 -18.47 9.68 -12.41
CA SER A 516 -18.86 10.26 -13.69
C SER A 516 -18.45 9.34 -14.85
N GLU A 517 -19.17 9.42 -15.97
CA GLU A 517 -18.83 8.63 -17.15
C GLU A 517 -17.43 8.95 -17.67
N GLN A 518 -17.05 10.24 -17.63
CA GLN A 518 -15.72 10.67 -18.00
C GLN A 518 -14.64 10.03 -17.12
N LEU A 519 -14.85 9.96 -15.80
CA LEU A 519 -13.92 9.27 -14.91
C LEU A 519 -13.81 7.77 -15.23
N ARG A 520 -14.94 7.10 -15.52
CA ARG A 520 -14.96 5.66 -15.82
C ARG A 520 -14.15 5.30 -17.05
N GLN A 521 -14.13 6.16 -18.07
CA GLN A 521 -13.36 5.95 -19.31
C GLN A 521 -11.85 5.91 -19.07
N HIS A 522 -11.36 6.59 -18.02
CA HIS A 522 -9.94 6.64 -17.66
C HIS A 522 -9.53 5.59 -16.61
N ILE A 523 -10.49 4.80 -16.06
CA ILE A 523 -10.15 3.74 -15.12
C ILE A 523 -9.47 2.58 -15.86
N ARG A 524 -8.29 2.20 -15.38
CA ARG A 524 -7.49 1.10 -15.91
C ARG A 524 -7.24 0.02 -14.85
N TYR A 525 -6.69 -1.12 -15.29
CA TYR A 525 -6.23 -2.16 -14.37
C TYR A 525 -4.99 -1.66 -13.62
N PRO A 526 -4.91 -1.86 -12.29
CA PRO A 526 -3.78 -1.37 -11.48
C PRO A 526 -2.48 -2.08 -11.86
N GLU A 527 -1.42 -1.31 -12.03
CA GLU A 527 -0.13 -1.84 -12.48
C GLU A 527 0.49 -2.75 -11.44
N ASP A 528 0.53 -2.31 -10.19
CA ASP A 528 1.16 -3.08 -9.12
C ASP A 528 0.37 -4.34 -8.76
N MET A 529 -0.96 -4.27 -8.81
CA MET A 529 -1.80 -5.47 -8.65
C MET A 529 -1.51 -6.50 -9.73
N PHE A 530 -1.30 -6.09 -10.97
CA PHE A 530 -0.93 -6.97 -12.07
C PHE A 530 0.44 -7.64 -11.82
N LYS A 531 1.44 -6.88 -11.35
CA LYS A 531 2.77 -7.41 -11.01
C LYS A 531 2.68 -8.44 -9.88
N VAL A 532 1.93 -8.13 -8.81
CA VAL A 532 1.69 -9.04 -7.69
C VAL A 532 1.00 -10.32 -8.16
N GLN A 533 -0.04 -10.20 -8.97
CA GLN A 533 -0.78 -11.36 -9.50
C GLN A 533 0.09 -12.23 -10.42
N ARG A 534 0.92 -11.63 -11.25
CA ARG A 534 1.91 -12.33 -12.09
C ARG A 534 2.86 -13.15 -11.23
N GLU A 535 3.37 -12.56 -10.16
CA GLU A 535 4.27 -13.24 -9.21
C GLU A 535 3.57 -14.42 -8.53
N ILE A 536 2.37 -14.21 -7.99
CA ILE A 536 1.57 -15.28 -7.38
C ILE A 536 1.29 -16.42 -8.35
N LEU A 537 0.89 -16.13 -9.59
CA LEU A 537 0.60 -17.15 -10.60
C LEU A 537 1.85 -17.95 -10.97
N SER A 538 2.99 -17.30 -11.08
CA SER A 538 4.28 -17.96 -11.31
C SER A 538 4.60 -18.94 -10.19
N LEU A 539 4.41 -18.54 -8.94
CA LEU A 539 4.66 -19.39 -7.77
C LEU A 539 3.69 -20.56 -7.64
N ILE A 540 2.40 -20.35 -7.92
CA ILE A 540 1.38 -21.40 -7.92
C ILE A 540 1.69 -22.44 -8.99
N HIS A 541 2.13 -22.05 -10.17
CA HIS A 541 2.50 -22.98 -11.23
C HIS A 541 3.73 -23.82 -10.92
N ILE A 542 4.66 -23.34 -10.12
CA ILE A 542 5.81 -24.12 -9.64
C ILE A 542 5.37 -25.23 -8.67
N SER A 543 4.31 -25.01 -7.90
CA SER A 543 3.80 -25.98 -6.93
C SER A 543 2.74 -26.95 -7.48
N GLU A 544 1.99 -26.58 -8.53
CA GLU A 544 0.98 -27.45 -9.19
C GLU A 544 1.54 -28.62 -10.01
N PRO A 545 2.69 -28.54 -10.73
CA PRO A 545 3.20 -29.66 -11.53
C PRO A 545 3.46 -30.94 -10.74
N THR A 546 3.75 -30.81 -9.45
CA THR A 546 3.92 -31.97 -8.56
C THR A 546 2.63 -32.72 -8.27
N ARG A 547 1.46 -32.17 -8.62
CA ARG A 547 0.15 -32.80 -8.46
C ARG A 547 -0.32 -33.56 -9.72
N ARG A 548 0.21 -33.23 -10.90
CA ARG A 548 -0.23 -33.78 -12.19
C ARG A 548 0.67 -34.87 -12.77
N THR A 549 1.84 -35.10 -12.21
CA THR A 549 2.70 -36.20 -12.57
C THR A 549 2.70 -37.23 -11.44
N PRO A 550 1.90 -38.32 -11.54
CA PRO A 550 2.22 -39.50 -10.79
C PRO A 550 3.56 -40.01 -11.35
N ILE A 551 4.55 -40.02 -10.50
CA ILE A 551 5.80 -40.76 -10.76
C ILE A 551 5.49 -42.24 -10.67
#